data_e4f8088d8e5fd9ddb5131977fa1ad78a
#
_entry.id   e4f8088d8e5fd9ddb5131977fa1ad78a
#
_cell.length_a   1.000
_cell.length_b   1.000
_cell.length_c   1.000
_cell.angle_alpha   90.00
_cell.angle_beta   90.00
_cell.angle_gamma   90.00
#
_symmetry.space_group_name_H-M   'P 1'
#
loop_
_entity.id
_entity.type
_entity.pdbx_description
1 polymer ?
#
loop_
_entity_poly.entity_id
_entity_poly.type
_entity_poly.pdbx_seq_one_letter_code
_entity_poly.pdbx_strand_id
1 'polypeptide(L)'
;GELDGACAVYSLMMYLIILRIFTYKQVTEGNNIKRSTSKGRIIRKFLERQDGLIRKGLGFADDIKDGLQFAAKSIVDCNYIASRQETIETLKRCIDDNKPLMIGVDYNKVDGHALLAIGYETRNDKIKKIFCLDPGSDITPVSYWNAVISIDEHSNTKYRDSYFTANGNVNKVTLADAIKIEKKK
;
A
#
# COMPACT_ATOMS: atom_id res chain seq x y z
N GLY A 1 1.48 3.49 14.03
CA GLY A 1 0.97 4.23 13.11
C GLY A 1 -0.24 5.12 13.28
N GLU A 2 -1.10 4.98 14.29
CA GLU A 2 -2.35 5.78 14.38
C GLU A 2 -2.13 7.28 14.53
N LEU A 3 -0.98 7.70 15.03
CA LEU A 3 -0.67 9.12 15.27
C LEU A 3 0.18 9.76 14.18
N ASP A 4 0.83 9.01 13.30
CA ASP A 4 1.79 9.58 12.36
C ASP A 4 1.29 9.71 10.91
N GLY A 5 0.13 9.16 10.58
CA GLY A 5 -0.47 9.20 9.23
C GLY A 5 0.44 8.64 8.13
N ALA A 6 1.47 7.87 8.47
CA ALA A 6 2.52 7.45 7.55
C ALA A 6 2.27 6.07 6.90
N CYS A 7 1.09 5.47 7.10
CA CYS A 7 0.77 4.16 6.54
C CYS A 7 1.06 4.07 5.02
N ALA A 8 0.72 5.10 4.26
CA ALA A 8 1.00 5.16 2.82
C ALA A 8 2.51 5.18 2.51
N VAL A 9 3.31 5.88 3.32
CA VAL A 9 4.77 5.92 3.15
C VAL A 9 5.39 4.56 3.46
N TYR A 10 4.98 3.92 4.56
CA TYR A 10 5.50 2.60 4.92
C TYR A 10 5.10 1.54 3.90
N SER A 11 3.84 1.53 3.46
CA SER A 11 3.37 0.63 2.38
C SER A 11 4.13 0.86 1.09
N LEU A 12 4.39 2.13 0.71
CA LEU A 12 5.22 2.46 -0.43
C LEU A 12 6.65 1.93 -0.30
N MET A 13 7.28 2.10 0.86
CA MET A 13 8.66 1.62 1.07
C MET A 13 8.73 0.09 1.03
N MET A 14 7.77 -0.63 1.64
CA MET A 14 7.67 -2.09 1.51
C MET A 14 7.52 -2.50 0.04
N TYR A 15 6.66 -1.83 -0.73
CA TYR A 15 6.48 -2.09 -2.14
C TYR A 15 7.79 -1.94 -2.93
N LEU A 16 8.51 -0.84 -2.72
CA LEU A 16 9.77 -0.55 -3.42
C LEU A 16 10.91 -1.52 -3.03
N ILE A 17 10.88 -2.06 -1.79
CA ILE A 17 11.80 -3.12 -1.36
C ILE A 17 11.47 -4.44 -2.09
N ILE A 18 10.21 -4.84 -2.15
CA ILE A 18 9.79 -6.07 -2.85
C ILE A 18 10.14 -5.99 -4.35
N LEU A 19 9.95 -4.83 -4.98
CA LEU A 19 10.38 -4.59 -6.36
C LEU A 19 11.91 -4.52 -6.55
N ARG A 20 12.68 -4.68 -5.48
CA ARG A 20 14.17 -4.57 -5.49
C ARG A 20 14.66 -3.23 -6.04
N ILE A 21 13.90 -2.17 -5.84
CA ILE A 21 14.33 -0.80 -6.10
C ILE A 21 15.18 -0.32 -4.92
N PHE A 22 14.78 -0.64 -3.69
CA PHE A 22 15.55 -0.42 -2.48
C PHE A 22 15.89 -1.74 -1.80
N THR A 23 16.96 -1.73 -0.98
CA THR A 23 17.17 -2.71 0.08
C THR A 23 16.56 -2.18 1.37
N TYR A 24 16.22 -3.08 2.30
CA TYR A 24 15.76 -2.71 3.64
C TYR A 24 16.73 -1.72 4.32
N LYS A 25 18.03 -2.02 4.29
CA LYS A 25 19.09 -1.19 4.85
C LYS A 25 19.14 0.23 4.27
N GLN A 26 18.87 0.38 2.96
CA GLN A 26 18.82 1.70 2.33
C GLN A 26 17.64 2.55 2.84
N VAL A 27 16.53 1.92 3.18
CA VAL A 27 15.34 2.62 3.69
C VAL A 27 15.51 2.98 5.17
N THR A 28 16.04 2.06 5.99
CA THR A 28 16.11 2.23 7.45
C THR A 28 17.29 3.05 7.92
N GLU A 29 18.44 2.94 7.26
CA GLU A 29 19.66 3.63 7.67
C GLU A 29 19.93 4.90 6.84
N GLY A 30 19.28 5.08 5.70
CA GLY A 30 19.47 6.22 4.80
C GLY A 30 20.88 6.34 4.20
N ASN A 31 21.79 5.39 4.54
CA ASN A 31 23.19 5.45 4.21
C ASN A 31 23.45 5.06 2.75
N ASN A 32 24.42 5.76 2.12
CA ASN A 32 24.96 5.47 0.77
C ASN A 32 24.01 5.74 -0.41
N ILE A 33 22.94 6.53 -0.24
CA ILE A 33 22.10 6.97 -1.35
C ILE A 33 22.45 8.41 -1.73
N LYS A 34 23.01 8.60 -2.93
CA LYS A 34 23.27 9.95 -3.44
C LYS A 34 21.95 10.68 -3.66
N ARG A 35 21.76 11.84 -3.01
CA ARG A 35 20.51 12.63 -3.01
C ARG A 35 20.10 13.11 -4.41
N SER A 36 21.03 13.26 -5.35
CA SER A 36 20.76 13.63 -6.75
C SER A 36 20.15 12.51 -7.59
N THR A 37 20.26 11.25 -7.15
CA THR A 37 19.70 10.10 -7.87
C THR A 37 18.17 10.01 -7.68
N SER A 38 17.49 9.24 -8.56
CA SER A 38 16.06 8.96 -8.40
C SER A 38 15.74 8.33 -7.04
N LYS A 39 16.57 7.41 -6.55
CA LYS A 39 16.42 6.83 -5.20
C LYS A 39 16.55 7.90 -4.11
N GLY A 40 17.56 8.77 -4.19
CA GLY A 40 17.74 9.86 -3.23
C GLY A 40 16.58 10.85 -3.23
N ARG A 41 15.99 11.13 -4.39
CA ARG A 41 14.80 11.98 -4.50
C ARG A 41 13.57 11.34 -3.86
N ILE A 42 13.37 10.01 -4.00
CA ILE A 42 12.29 9.28 -3.31
C ILE A 42 12.46 9.39 -1.79
N ILE A 43 13.64 9.07 -1.25
CA ILE A 43 13.92 9.17 0.19
C ILE A 43 13.61 10.58 0.70
N ARG A 44 14.12 11.61 0.01
CA ARG A 44 13.88 13.00 0.38
C ARG A 44 12.40 13.37 0.33
N LYS A 45 11.67 12.94 -0.70
CA LYS A 45 10.24 13.29 -0.87
C LYS A 45 9.38 12.63 0.20
N PHE A 46 9.58 11.36 0.49
CA PHE A 46 8.66 10.56 1.29
C PHE A 46 9.14 10.29 2.72
N LEU A 47 10.41 10.34 3.01
CA LEU A 47 10.94 10.08 4.36
C LEU A 47 11.48 11.33 5.06
N GLU A 48 12.15 12.24 4.36
CA GLU A 48 12.78 13.41 4.98
C GLU A 48 11.87 14.64 5.05
N ARG A 49 10.93 14.80 4.10
CA ARG A 49 10.06 15.99 4.00
C ARG A 49 8.67 15.81 4.60
N GLN A 50 8.55 15.00 5.62
CA GLN A 50 7.29 14.84 6.33
C GLN A 50 7.21 15.90 7.45
N ASP A 51 6.29 16.85 7.30
CA ASP A 51 6.16 18.00 8.21
C ASP A 51 5.58 17.56 9.57
N GLY A 52 6.38 17.71 10.64
CA GLY A 52 5.93 17.67 12.03
C GLY A 52 5.76 16.29 12.67
N LEU A 53 5.37 16.31 13.95
CA LEU A 53 5.15 15.12 14.80
C LEU A 53 3.86 14.37 14.44
N ILE A 54 2.85 15.09 13.93
CA ILE A 54 1.59 14.52 13.45
C ILE A 54 1.60 14.65 11.93
N ARG A 55 1.80 13.55 11.24
CA ARG A 55 1.82 13.52 9.78
C ARG A 55 0.41 13.45 9.23
N LYS A 56 0.09 14.36 8.33
CA LYS A 56 -1.12 14.23 7.52
C LYS A 56 -0.97 13.01 6.60
N GLY A 57 -2.00 12.18 6.53
CA GLY A 57 -2.04 11.03 5.61
C GLY A 57 -1.80 11.49 4.17
N LEU A 58 -1.14 10.64 3.36
CA LEU A 58 -0.88 10.90 1.95
C LEU A 58 -1.94 10.24 1.07
N GLY A 59 -2.52 11.03 0.17
CA GLY A 59 -3.41 10.54 -0.87
C GLY A 59 -2.67 9.79 -1.98
N PHE A 60 -3.31 8.76 -2.55
CA PHE A 60 -2.66 7.95 -3.57
C PHE A 60 -2.47 8.70 -4.88
N ALA A 61 -3.48 9.46 -5.32
CA ALA A 61 -3.43 10.19 -6.59
C ALA A 61 -2.40 11.33 -6.55
N ASP A 62 -2.61 12.26 -5.64
CA ASP A 62 -1.91 13.54 -5.64
C ASP A 62 -0.53 13.47 -4.98
N ASP A 63 -0.39 12.67 -3.90
CA ASP A 63 0.86 12.64 -3.15
C ASP A 63 1.78 11.50 -3.62
N ILE A 64 1.28 10.26 -3.67
CA ILE A 64 2.13 9.10 -3.99
C ILE A 64 2.44 9.03 -5.48
N LYS A 65 1.41 9.01 -6.34
CA LYS A 65 1.60 8.92 -7.80
C LYS A 65 2.40 10.10 -8.33
N ASP A 66 1.97 11.33 -8.03
CA ASP A 66 2.62 12.53 -8.55
C ASP A 66 4.02 12.70 -7.93
N GLY A 67 4.18 12.36 -6.65
CA GLY A 67 5.47 12.32 -5.99
C GLY A 67 6.46 11.34 -6.64
N LEU A 68 6.01 10.13 -7.02
CA LEU A 68 6.83 9.16 -7.72
C LEU A 68 7.13 9.60 -9.17
N GLN A 69 6.17 10.15 -9.89
CA GLN A 69 6.39 10.70 -11.22
C GLN A 69 7.44 11.80 -11.21
N PHE A 70 7.39 12.70 -10.22
CA PHE A 70 8.41 13.74 -10.07
C PHE A 70 9.78 13.18 -9.67
N ALA A 71 9.84 12.31 -8.67
CA ALA A 71 11.09 11.86 -8.07
C ALA A 71 11.78 10.74 -8.88
N ALA A 72 11.01 9.88 -9.56
CA ALA A 72 11.48 8.57 -9.97
C ALA A 72 10.98 8.09 -11.34
N LYS A 73 10.42 8.96 -12.20
CA LYS A 73 9.89 8.57 -13.52
C LYS A 73 10.88 7.83 -14.44
N SER A 74 12.18 7.93 -14.16
CA SER A 74 13.22 7.21 -14.91
C SER A 74 13.41 5.75 -14.44
N ILE A 75 12.92 5.37 -13.27
CA ILE A 75 13.13 4.03 -12.70
C ILE A 75 11.84 3.28 -12.38
N VAL A 76 10.70 3.98 -12.29
CA VAL A 76 9.39 3.38 -12.07
C VAL A 76 8.33 3.99 -12.99
N ASP A 77 7.35 3.16 -13.34
CA ASP A 77 6.03 3.60 -13.79
C ASP A 77 5.04 3.44 -12.63
N CYS A 78 4.14 4.41 -12.50
CA CYS A 78 3.15 4.45 -11.43
C CYS A 78 1.77 4.73 -12.01
N ASN A 79 0.80 3.85 -11.77
CA ASN A 79 -0.57 3.98 -12.22
C ASN A 79 -1.53 3.98 -11.02
N TYR A 80 -2.38 5.02 -10.95
CA TYR A 80 -3.44 5.15 -9.95
C TYR A 80 -4.73 4.53 -10.47
N ILE A 81 -5.44 3.83 -9.61
CA ILE A 81 -6.68 3.10 -9.88
C ILE A 81 -7.73 3.60 -8.90
N ALA A 82 -8.74 4.30 -9.41
CA ALA A 82 -9.73 5.01 -8.57
C ALA A 82 -10.96 4.17 -8.23
N SER A 83 -11.16 3.00 -8.85
CA SER A 83 -12.38 2.22 -8.65
C SER A 83 -12.11 0.88 -7.96
N ARG A 84 -13.04 0.49 -7.07
CA ARG A 84 -13.00 -0.80 -6.37
C ARG A 84 -12.94 -1.99 -7.34
N GLN A 85 -13.73 -1.96 -8.40
CA GLN A 85 -13.78 -3.06 -9.37
C GLN A 85 -12.44 -3.23 -10.08
N GLU A 86 -11.89 -2.14 -10.59
CA GLU A 86 -10.60 -2.16 -11.28
C GLU A 86 -9.45 -2.51 -10.31
N THR A 87 -9.55 -2.11 -9.04
CA THR A 87 -8.60 -2.50 -7.99
C THR A 87 -8.59 -4.02 -7.82
N ILE A 88 -9.76 -4.68 -7.72
CA ILE A 88 -9.87 -6.14 -7.58
C ILE A 88 -9.28 -6.86 -8.79
N GLU A 89 -9.60 -6.40 -10.00
CA GLU A 89 -9.08 -6.99 -11.25
C GLU A 89 -7.58 -6.80 -11.39
N THR A 90 -7.07 -5.62 -11.05
CA THR A 90 -5.63 -5.32 -11.09
C THR A 90 -4.88 -6.09 -10.01
N LEU A 91 -5.46 -6.23 -8.80
CA LEU A 91 -4.90 -7.02 -7.72
C LEU A 91 -4.67 -8.47 -8.19
N LYS A 92 -5.70 -9.09 -8.77
CA LYS A 92 -5.58 -10.45 -9.28
C LYS A 92 -4.42 -10.57 -10.27
N ARG A 93 -4.37 -9.72 -11.28
CA ARG A 93 -3.28 -9.71 -12.28
C ARG A 93 -1.90 -9.49 -11.65
N CYS A 94 -1.78 -8.55 -10.73
CA CYS A 94 -0.49 -8.27 -10.08
C CYS A 94 0.00 -9.47 -9.28
N ILE A 95 -0.87 -10.08 -8.45
CA ILE A 95 -0.48 -11.21 -7.61
C ILE A 95 -0.15 -12.44 -8.46
N ASP A 96 -0.92 -12.71 -9.52
CA ASP A 96 -0.64 -13.80 -10.47
C ASP A 96 0.73 -13.62 -11.16
N ASP A 97 1.16 -12.35 -11.36
CA ASP A 97 2.50 -11.98 -11.85
C ASP A 97 3.59 -11.93 -10.75
N ASN A 98 3.31 -12.39 -9.54
CA ASN A 98 4.20 -12.30 -8.36
C ASN A 98 4.60 -10.86 -8.02
N LYS A 99 3.70 -9.92 -8.19
CA LYS A 99 3.88 -8.50 -7.85
C LYS A 99 2.85 -8.10 -6.79
N PRO A 100 3.24 -7.32 -5.76
CA PRO A 100 2.27 -6.77 -4.82
C PRO A 100 1.46 -5.63 -5.46
N LEU A 101 0.39 -5.23 -4.79
CA LEU A 101 -0.39 -4.03 -5.12
C LEU A 101 -0.61 -3.20 -3.86
N MET A 102 -0.31 -1.91 -3.91
CA MET A 102 -0.66 -1.01 -2.82
C MET A 102 -2.13 -0.64 -2.93
N ILE A 103 -2.90 -0.88 -1.87
CA ILE A 103 -4.35 -0.67 -1.83
C ILE A 103 -4.74 0.27 -0.70
N GLY A 104 -5.77 1.07 -0.93
CA GLY A 104 -6.41 1.92 0.05
C GLY A 104 -7.73 1.33 0.55
N VAL A 105 -7.98 1.45 1.84
CA VAL A 105 -9.28 1.16 2.45
C VAL A 105 -9.79 2.38 3.22
N ASP A 106 -11.08 2.65 3.12
CA ASP A 106 -11.75 3.71 3.87
C ASP A 106 -12.53 3.10 5.05
N TYR A 107 -12.33 3.62 6.26
CA TYR A 107 -13.12 3.28 7.44
C TYR A 107 -14.38 4.15 7.57
N ASN A 108 -14.27 5.41 7.17
CA ASN A 108 -15.34 6.41 7.22
C ASN A 108 -15.13 7.44 6.09
N LYS A 109 -15.77 8.61 6.18
CA LYS A 109 -15.68 9.64 5.12
C LYS A 109 -14.33 10.39 5.10
N VAL A 110 -13.57 10.31 6.16
CA VAL A 110 -12.37 11.13 6.39
C VAL A 110 -11.11 10.27 6.53
N ASP A 111 -11.24 9.10 7.17
CA ASP A 111 -10.10 8.26 7.53
C ASP A 111 -9.96 7.08 6.56
N GLY A 112 -8.77 6.91 6.04
CA GLY A 112 -8.35 5.79 5.20
C GLY A 112 -7.06 5.17 5.71
N HIS A 113 -6.75 3.99 5.20
CA HIS A 113 -5.53 3.27 5.53
C HIS A 113 -4.91 2.65 4.28
N ALA A 114 -3.59 2.69 4.21
CA ALA A 114 -2.84 2.13 3.10
C ALA A 114 -2.20 0.80 3.51
N LEU A 115 -2.38 -0.20 2.67
CA LEU A 115 -1.92 -1.57 2.86
C LEU A 115 -1.16 -2.05 1.62
N LEU A 116 -0.31 -3.06 1.77
CA LEU A 116 0.31 -3.72 0.64
C LEU A 116 -0.27 -5.13 0.47
N ALA A 117 -1.11 -5.32 -0.54
CA ALA A 117 -1.67 -6.63 -0.89
C ALA A 117 -0.58 -7.52 -1.51
N ILE A 118 -0.42 -8.74 -0.96
CA ILE A 118 0.61 -9.71 -1.35
C ILE A 118 0.05 -11.07 -1.74
N GLY A 119 -1.26 -11.28 -1.57
CA GLY A 119 -1.93 -12.54 -1.91
C GLY A 119 -3.44 -12.40 -1.88
N TYR A 120 -4.13 -13.42 -2.37
CA TYR A 120 -5.59 -13.49 -2.29
C TYR A 120 -6.09 -14.93 -2.19
N GLU A 121 -7.33 -15.10 -1.75
CA GLU A 121 -8.09 -16.35 -1.79
C GLU A 121 -9.33 -16.16 -2.64
N THR A 122 -9.66 -17.15 -3.49
CA THR A 122 -10.86 -17.15 -4.32
C THR A 122 -11.85 -18.24 -3.88
N ARG A 123 -13.13 -17.96 -4.15
CA ARG A 123 -14.19 -18.95 -4.14
C ARG A 123 -15.10 -18.71 -5.34
N ASN A 124 -15.31 -19.73 -6.17
CA ASN A 124 -16.04 -19.62 -7.45
C ASN A 124 -15.45 -18.51 -8.33
N ASP A 125 -14.14 -18.51 -8.55
CA ASP A 125 -13.35 -17.55 -9.33
C ASP A 125 -13.42 -16.08 -8.89
N LYS A 126 -14.07 -15.81 -7.75
CA LYS A 126 -14.17 -14.47 -7.17
C LYS A 126 -13.26 -14.33 -5.96
N ILE A 127 -12.54 -13.23 -5.87
CA ILE A 127 -11.72 -12.92 -4.70
C ILE A 127 -12.61 -12.77 -3.47
N LYS A 128 -12.30 -13.52 -2.41
CA LYS A 128 -13.00 -13.48 -1.13
C LYS A 128 -12.16 -12.92 0.00
N LYS A 129 -10.85 -13.12 -0.08
CA LYS A 129 -9.91 -12.53 0.88
C LYS A 129 -8.71 -11.94 0.15
N ILE A 130 -8.19 -10.87 0.69
CA ILE A 130 -6.92 -10.24 0.28
C ILE A 130 -5.99 -10.31 1.48
N PHE A 131 -4.81 -10.89 1.28
CA PHE A 131 -3.75 -10.98 2.30
C PHE A 131 -2.82 -9.78 2.17
N CYS A 132 -2.63 -9.06 3.27
CA CYS A 132 -1.93 -7.78 3.28
C CYS A 132 -0.76 -7.75 4.25
N LEU A 133 0.23 -6.92 3.92
CA LEU A 133 1.15 -6.34 4.86
C LEU A 133 0.58 -5.00 5.32
N ASP A 134 0.33 -4.89 6.61
CA ASP A 134 -0.15 -3.68 7.26
C ASP A 134 0.96 -3.05 8.09
N PRO A 135 1.38 -1.82 7.78
CA PRO A 135 2.41 -1.14 8.57
C PRO A 135 1.97 -0.76 9.97
N GLY A 136 0.67 -0.76 10.25
CA GLY A 136 0.08 -0.46 11.57
C GLY A 136 -0.14 -1.68 12.46
N SER A 137 0.14 -2.89 11.99
CA SER A 137 -0.07 -4.12 12.74
C SER A 137 1.24 -4.86 13.03
N ASP A 138 1.24 -5.64 14.12
CA ASP A 138 2.38 -6.47 14.47
C ASP A 138 2.63 -7.58 13.43
N ILE A 139 3.89 -7.97 13.30
CA ILE A 139 4.29 -9.12 12.48
C ILE A 139 3.90 -10.40 13.20
N THR A 140 3.23 -11.32 12.49
CA THR A 140 2.89 -12.63 13.03
C THR A 140 4.03 -13.63 12.79
N PRO A 141 4.33 -14.52 13.76
CA PRO A 141 5.36 -15.53 13.56
C PRO A 141 4.91 -16.70 12.67
N VAL A 142 3.61 -16.77 12.32
CA VAL A 142 3.00 -17.94 11.67
C VAL A 142 2.51 -17.65 10.24
N SER A 143 2.59 -16.42 9.79
CA SER A 143 2.17 -16.04 8.41
C SER A 143 3.04 -14.93 7.84
N TYR A 144 3.07 -14.85 6.51
CA TYR A 144 3.74 -13.75 5.79
C TYR A 144 2.90 -12.49 5.68
N TRP A 145 1.63 -12.54 6.11
CA TRP A 145 0.71 -11.40 6.18
C TRP A 145 0.29 -11.15 7.63
N ASN A 146 -0.01 -9.93 7.94
CA ASN A 146 -0.46 -9.49 9.27
C ASN A 146 -1.84 -8.82 9.22
N ALA A 147 -2.47 -8.80 8.05
CA ALA A 147 -3.83 -8.30 7.88
C ALA A 147 -4.56 -9.04 6.75
N VAL A 148 -5.89 -9.10 6.85
CA VAL A 148 -6.76 -9.72 5.86
C VAL A 148 -7.97 -8.82 5.60
N ILE A 149 -8.29 -8.59 4.32
CA ILE A 149 -9.56 -7.97 3.93
C ILE A 149 -10.48 -9.08 3.40
N SER A 150 -11.64 -9.25 4.04
CA SER A 150 -12.71 -10.13 3.54
C SER A 150 -13.66 -9.32 2.66
N ILE A 151 -13.78 -9.70 1.40
CA ILE A 151 -14.59 -9.02 0.40
C ILE A 151 -16.04 -9.50 0.48
N ASP A 152 -16.96 -8.58 0.72
CA ASP A 152 -18.40 -8.83 0.69
C ASP A 152 -19.01 -8.25 -0.59
N GLU A 153 -19.45 -9.12 -1.50
CA GLU A 153 -20.07 -8.76 -2.76
C GLU A 153 -21.59 -8.52 -2.62
N HIS A 154 -22.20 -9.02 -1.55
CA HIS A 154 -23.65 -9.03 -1.38
C HIS A 154 -24.16 -7.86 -0.54
N SER A 155 -23.30 -7.26 0.25
CA SER A 155 -23.67 -6.11 1.08
C SER A 155 -23.85 -4.86 0.22
N ASN A 156 -24.96 -4.17 0.43
CA ASN A 156 -25.26 -2.86 -0.19
C ASN A 156 -24.79 -1.69 0.68
N THR A 157 -24.13 -1.95 1.79
CA THR A 157 -23.61 -0.89 2.65
C THR A 157 -22.33 -0.28 2.06
N LYS A 158 -22.06 0.99 2.36
CA LYS A 158 -20.84 1.66 1.91
C LYS A 158 -19.59 0.94 2.43
N TYR A 159 -19.55 0.62 3.72
CA TYR A 159 -18.43 -0.08 4.36
C TYR A 159 -18.76 -1.57 4.47
N ARG A 160 -18.73 -2.27 3.34
CA ARG A 160 -19.20 -3.64 3.23
C ARG A 160 -18.14 -4.69 3.55
N ASP A 161 -16.89 -4.39 3.29
CA ASP A 161 -15.78 -5.32 3.48
C ASP A 161 -15.38 -5.38 4.97
N SER A 162 -14.72 -6.45 5.39
CA SER A 162 -14.23 -6.58 6.76
C SER A 162 -12.72 -6.68 6.75
N TYR A 163 -12.08 -5.82 7.53
CA TYR A 163 -10.64 -5.76 7.69
C TYR A 163 -10.25 -6.32 9.05
N PHE A 164 -9.39 -7.32 9.04
CA PHE A 164 -8.88 -8.04 10.20
C PHE A 164 -7.39 -7.81 10.34
N THR A 165 -6.93 -7.50 11.54
CA THR A 165 -5.51 -7.34 11.85
C THR A 165 -4.99 -8.48 12.71
N ALA A 166 -3.67 -8.68 12.73
CA ALA A 166 -3.00 -9.66 13.57
C ALA A 166 -3.29 -9.46 15.07
N ASN A 167 -3.58 -8.23 15.50
CA ASN A 167 -3.90 -7.89 16.89
C ASN A 167 -5.36 -8.21 17.26
N GLY A 168 -6.12 -8.86 16.36
CA GLY A 168 -7.51 -9.24 16.60
C GLY A 168 -8.53 -8.13 16.36
N ASN A 169 -8.12 -6.95 15.90
CA ASN A 169 -9.07 -5.87 15.57
C ASN A 169 -9.84 -6.23 14.31
N VAL A 170 -11.14 -5.90 14.32
CA VAL A 170 -12.03 -6.07 13.16
C VAL A 170 -12.72 -4.75 12.88
N ASN A 171 -12.57 -4.24 11.66
CA ASN A 171 -13.21 -3.00 11.21
C ASN A 171 -14.02 -3.23 9.95
N LYS A 172 -15.12 -2.48 9.81
CA LYS A 172 -15.84 -2.39 8.54
C LYS A 172 -15.18 -1.32 7.66
N VAL A 173 -14.85 -1.71 6.43
CA VAL A 173 -14.12 -0.86 5.47
C VAL A 173 -14.75 -0.93 4.09
N THR A 174 -14.30 -0.05 3.22
CA THR A 174 -14.48 -0.16 1.78
C THR A 174 -13.11 -0.23 1.12
N LEU A 175 -12.88 -1.22 0.27
CA LEU A 175 -11.74 -1.19 -0.65
C LEU A 175 -11.97 -0.02 -1.62
N ALA A 176 -11.10 1.00 -1.55
CA ALA A 176 -11.32 2.29 -2.22
C ALA A 176 -10.57 2.36 -3.55
N ASP A 177 -9.26 2.40 -3.49
CA ASP A 177 -8.37 2.67 -4.61
C ASP A 177 -7.08 1.85 -4.54
N ALA A 178 -6.22 2.00 -5.53
CA ALA A 178 -4.93 1.33 -5.54
C ALA A 178 -3.86 2.12 -6.31
N ILE A 179 -2.59 1.77 -6.04
CA ILE A 179 -1.45 2.18 -6.84
C ILE A 179 -0.68 0.94 -7.29
N LYS A 180 -0.55 0.81 -8.60
CA LYS A 180 0.35 -0.14 -9.26
C LYS A 180 1.68 0.56 -9.56
N ILE A 181 2.78 -0.05 -9.09
CA ILE A 181 4.14 0.43 -9.37
C ILE A 181 4.89 -0.67 -10.13
N GLU A 182 5.54 -0.29 -11.21
CA GLU A 182 6.37 -1.20 -12.00
C GLU A 182 7.78 -0.61 -12.16
N LYS A 183 8.77 -1.46 -11.96
CA LYS A 183 10.17 -1.08 -12.21
C LYS A 183 10.42 -1.01 -13.71
N LYS A 184 10.96 0.10 -14.18
CA LYS A 184 11.44 0.21 -15.56
C LYS A 184 12.65 -0.67 -15.80
N LYS A 185 12.72 -1.26 -16.98
CA LYS A 185 13.86 -2.07 -17.44
C LYS A 185 15.06 -1.19 -17.75
#